data_d2300d0db24e47ba4e207de76455b17f
#
_entry.id   d2300d0db24e47ba4e207de76455b17f
#
_cell.length_a   1.000
_cell.length_b   1.000
_cell.length_c   1.000
_cell.angle_alpha   90.00
_cell.angle_beta   90.00
_cell.angle_gamma   90.00
#
_symmetry.space_group_name_H-M   'P 1'
#
loop_
_entity.id
_entity.type
_entity.pdbx_description
1 polymer ?
#
loop_
_entity_poly.entity_id
_entity_poly.type
_entity_poly.pdbx_seq_one_letter_code
_entity_poly.pdbx_strand_id
1 'polypeptide(L)'
;MTIPLCFNEFTFSPVTHDSQPWIPARQLASALGYKDERSVHKIYERNKDEFSSIMSTVVNLTTGVIELPTRIFSLRGCHLLAMFARTPVAKAFRKWVLDVIEQYGDRVPAAEPVMLNDELISASERAELKLIVDAKLSTYPAAVQGKARAEIWAKFNRHFRIAEYKQLPARLMPE
;
A
#
# COMPACT_ATOMS: atom_id res chain seq x y z
N MET A 1 4.42 6.50 21.39
CA MET A 1 4.74 7.95 21.46
C MET A 1 4.67 8.53 20.06
N THR A 2 3.69 9.40 19.82
CA THR A 2 3.53 10.06 18.52
C THR A 2 4.52 11.22 18.46
N ILE A 3 5.41 11.22 17.48
CA ILE A 3 6.35 12.33 17.30
C ILE A 3 5.57 13.50 16.72
N PRO A 4 5.68 14.70 17.30
CA PRO A 4 5.07 15.86 16.69
C PRO A 4 5.72 16.12 15.33
N LEU A 5 4.92 16.09 14.28
CA LEU A 5 5.34 16.46 12.94
C LEU A 5 5.24 17.99 12.83
N CYS A 6 6.37 18.67 12.79
CA CYS A 6 6.43 20.13 12.68
C CYS A 6 7.16 20.52 11.39
N PHE A 7 6.56 21.43 10.62
CA PHE A 7 7.17 22.04 9.44
C PHE A 7 7.08 23.57 9.57
N ASN A 8 8.23 24.23 9.66
CA ASN A 8 8.31 25.64 10.05
C ASN A 8 7.54 25.90 11.37
N GLU A 9 6.61 26.85 11.37
CA GLU A 9 5.74 27.16 12.52
C GLU A 9 4.46 26.29 12.55
N PHE A 10 4.29 25.38 11.60
CA PHE A 10 3.09 24.56 11.47
C PHE A 10 3.28 23.21 12.14
N THR A 11 2.44 22.91 13.14
CA THR A 11 2.40 21.61 13.81
C THR A 11 1.27 20.78 13.25
N PHE A 12 1.59 19.59 12.74
CA PHE A 12 0.60 18.65 12.25
C PHE A 12 0.01 17.82 13.37
N SER A 13 -1.28 17.53 13.24
CA SER A 13 -1.99 16.51 14.01
C SER A 13 -2.30 15.34 13.09
N PRO A 14 -1.34 14.41 12.89
CA PRO A 14 -1.55 13.30 11.97
C PRO A 14 -2.61 12.34 12.50
N VAL A 15 -3.30 11.69 11.57
CA VAL A 15 -4.20 10.57 11.85
C VAL A 15 -3.39 9.29 11.70
N THR A 16 -3.47 8.39 12.67
CA THR A 16 -2.86 7.06 12.51
C THR A 16 -3.75 6.18 11.66
N HIS A 17 -3.26 5.75 10.51
CA HIS A 17 -3.92 4.82 9.61
C HIS A 17 -2.87 3.82 9.10
N ASP A 18 -3.17 2.53 9.15
CA ASP A 18 -2.23 1.44 8.83
C ASP A 18 -0.88 1.57 9.57
N SER A 19 -0.94 1.90 10.86
CA SER A 19 0.24 2.09 11.74
C SER A 19 1.22 3.19 11.28
N GLN A 20 0.80 4.05 10.36
CA GLN A 20 1.58 5.16 9.83
C GLN A 20 0.87 6.50 10.05
N PRO A 21 1.62 7.63 10.09
CA PRO A 21 1.02 8.95 10.17
C PRO A 21 0.48 9.38 8.81
N TRP A 22 -0.77 9.80 8.79
CA TRP A 22 -1.45 10.37 7.63
C TRP A 22 -1.87 11.80 7.91
N ILE A 23 -1.74 12.68 6.95
CA ILE A 23 -2.00 14.11 7.10
C ILE A 23 -3.32 14.47 6.41
N PRO A 24 -4.28 15.11 7.13
CA PRO A 24 -5.51 15.60 6.53
C PRO A 24 -5.26 16.70 5.47
N ALA A 25 -6.05 16.68 4.40
CA ALA A 25 -5.95 17.64 3.29
C ALA A 25 -5.92 19.09 3.75
N ARG A 26 -6.72 19.45 4.76
CA ARG A 26 -6.78 20.80 5.33
C ARG A 26 -5.46 21.24 5.94
N GLN A 27 -4.82 20.36 6.72
CA GLN A 27 -3.52 20.65 7.34
C GLN A 27 -2.42 20.76 6.28
N LEU A 28 -2.47 19.89 5.27
CA LEU A 28 -1.54 19.93 4.15
C LEU A 28 -1.68 21.22 3.33
N ALA A 29 -2.92 21.71 3.12
CA ALA A 29 -3.15 22.97 2.46
C ALA A 29 -2.49 24.12 3.23
N SER A 30 -2.71 24.21 4.53
CA SER A 30 -2.10 25.25 5.39
C SER A 30 -0.59 25.19 5.35
N ALA A 31 0.01 24.00 5.48
CA ALA A 31 1.46 23.81 5.45
C ALA A 31 2.08 24.20 4.10
N LEU A 32 1.35 23.99 2.99
CA LEU A 32 1.79 24.39 1.65
C LEU A 32 1.50 25.86 1.31
N GLY A 33 0.91 26.63 2.24
CA GLY A 33 0.60 28.05 2.05
C GLY A 33 -0.65 28.33 1.21
N TYR A 34 -1.56 27.36 1.10
CA TYR A 34 -2.86 27.55 0.49
C TYR A 34 -3.88 28.08 1.50
N LYS A 35 -4.84 28.88 1.04
CA LYS A 35 -5.91 29.45 1.89
C LYS A 35 -6.91 28.40 2.36
N ASP A 36 -7.16 27.38 1.53
CA ASP A 36 -8.14 26.34 1.79
C ASP A 36 -7.74 24.99 1.21
N GLU A 37 -8.40 23.93 1.68
CA GLU A 37 -8.18 22.56 1.26
C GLU A 37 -8.61 22.26 -0.19
N ARG A 38 -9.45 23.13 -0.80
CA ARG A 38 -9.91 22.98 -2.18
C ARG A 38 -8.74 22.99 -3.15
N SER A 39 -7.69 23.75 -2.82
CA SER A 39 -6.46 23.78 -3.63
C SER A 39 -5.77 22.42 -3.67
N VAL A 40 -5.67 21.75 -2.52
CA VAL A 40 -5.12 20.39 -2.40
C VAL A 40 -5.99 19.39 -3.16
N HIS A 41 -7.32 19.48 -3.00
CA HIS A 41 -8.24 18.60 -3.74
C HIS A 41 -8.13 18.81 -5.26
N LYS A 42 -8.00 20.03 -5.74
CA LYS A 42 -7.82 20.32 -7.18
C LYS A 42 -6.50 19.74 -7.71
N ILE A 43 -5.42 19.81 -6.95
CA ILE A 43 -4.15 19.19 -7.34
C ILE A 43 -4.31 17.68 -7.42
N TYR A 44 -4.89 17.07 -6.39
CA TYR A 44 -5.17 15.66 -6.35
C TYR A 44 -6.02 15.17 -7.54
N GLU A 45 -7.16 15.82 -7.78
CA GLU A 45 -8.07 15.42 -8.87
C GLU A 45 -7.45 15.55 -10.28
N ARG A 46 -6.54 16.52 -10.46
CA ARG A 46 -5.83 16.68 -11.75
C ARG A 46 -4.78 15.61 -12.01
N ASN A 47 -4.23 15.02 -10.96
CA ASN A 47 -3.13 14.06 -11.03
C ASN A 47 -3.52 12.75 -10.33
N LYS A 48 -4.80 12.43 -10.34
CA LYS A 48 -5.36 11.30 -9.57
C LYS A 48 -4.78 9.95 -9.99
N ASP A 49 -4.40 9.84 -11.25
CA ASP A 49 -3.78 8.67 -11.87
C ASP A 49 -2.39 8.35 -11.29
N GLU A 50 -1.71 9.34 -10.72
CA GLU A 50 -0.41 9.14 -10.07
C GLU A 50 -0.53 8.73 -8.58
N PHE A 51 -1.74 8.87 -7.99
CA PHE A 51 -1.98 8.52 -6.59
C PHE A 51 -2.52 7.12 -6.44
N SER A 52 -1.78 6.26 -5.77
CA SER A 52 -2.25 4.94 -5.36
C SER A 52 -3.07 5.00 -4.06
N SER A 53 -3.78 3.91 -3.73
CA SER A 53 -4.56 3.78 -2.49
C SER A 53 -3.70 3.93 -1.21
N ILE A 54 -2.41 3.56 -1.27
CA ILE A 54 -1.46 3.75 -0.16
C ILE A 54 -0.98 5.20 0.00
N MET A 55 -1.31 6.08 -0.93
CA MET A 55 -0.90 7.49 -0.90
C MET A 55 -2.04 8.43 -0.50
N SER A 56 -3.29 8.09 -0.82
CA SER A 56 -4.47 8.88 -0.49
C SER A 56 -5.68 8.01 -0.26
N THR A 57 -6.40 8.29 0.82
CA THR A 57 -7.67 7.64 1.16
C THR A 57 -8.64 8.63 1.79
N VAL A 58 -9.89 8.23 1.97
CA VAL A 58 -10.91 9.01 2.67
C VAL A 58 -11.30 8.25 3.93
N VAL A 59 -11.26 8.92 5.06
CA VAL A 59 -11.67 8.39 6.37
C VAL A 59 -12.70 9.32 7.01
N ASN A 60 -13.57 8.78 7.83
CA ASN A 60 -14.47 9.59 8.65
C ASN A 60 -13.70 10.06 9.88
N LEU A 61 -13.50 11.35 9.99
CA LEU A 61 -12.91 11.98 11.16
C LEU A 61 -13.98 12.63 12.00
N THR A 62 -13.98 12.31 13.29
CA THR A 62 -14.90 12.94 14.26
C THR A 62 -14.34 14.29 14.66
N THR A 63 -15.03 15.36 14.28
CA THR A 63 -14.73 16.71 14.73
C THR A 63 -15.83 17.14 15.68
N GLY A 64 -15.65 16.88 16.98
CA GLY A 64 -16.69 17.09 17.99
C GLY A 64 -17.79 16.03 17.90
N VAL A 65 -19.01 16.43 17.51
CA VAL A 65 -20.19 15.54 17.43
C VAL A 65 -20.44 15.01 16.01
N ILE A 66 -19.77 15.58 15.01
CA ILE A 66 -20.05 15.29 13.60
C ILE A 66 -18.90 14.50 13.00
N GLU A 67 -19.21 13.37 12.35
CA GLU A 67 -18.28 12.64 11.50
C GLU A 67 -18.31 13.24 10.09
N LEU A 68 -17.13 13.63 9.61
CA LEU A 68 -16.99 14.21 8.27
C LEU A 68 -16.02 13.37 7.45
N PRO A 69 -16.39 12.97 6.22
CA PRO A 69 -15.48 12.31 5.31
C PRO A 69 -14.34 13.26 4.95
N THR A 70 -13.15 12.90 5.38
CA THR A 70 -11.93 13.71 5.21
C THR A 70 -10.92 12.96 4.40
N ARG A 71 -10.38 13.58 3.35
CA ARG A 71 -9.27 13.03 2.60
C ARG A 71 -7.98 13.19 3.39
N ILE A 72 -7.26 12.09 3.53
CA ILE A 72 -5.95 12.05 4.17
C ILE A 72 -4.89 11.56 3.19
N PHE A 73 -3.66 11.97 3.42
CA PHE A 73 -2.51 11.63 2.59
C PHE A 73 -1.41 11.01 3.46
N SER A 74 -0.85 9.89 3.01
CA SER A 74 0.38 9.36 3.60
C SER A 74 1.55 10.32 3.37
N LEU A 75 2.67 10.12 4.03
CA LEU A 75 3.87 10.95 3.81
C LEU A 75 4.32 10.93 2.34
N ARG A 76 4.23 9.77 1.67
CA ARG A 76 4.46 9.66 0.22
C ARG A 76 3.47 10.48 -0.59
N GLY A 77 2.18 10.42 -0.24
CA GLY A 77 1.14 11.21 -0.87
C GLY A 77 1.35 12.72 -0.67
N CYS A 78 1.80 13.14 0.51
CA CYS A 78 2.16 14.53 0.80
C CYS A 78 3.34 15.00 -0.06
N HIS A 79 4.36 14.16 -0.23
CA HIS A 79 5.51 14.47 -1.08
C HIS A 79 5.09 14.65 -2.54
N LEU A 80 4.34 13.68 -3.07
CA LEU A 80 3.84 13.72 -4.45
C LEU A 80 2.97 14.96 -4.69
N LEU A 81 2.03 15.26 -3.77
CA LEU A 81 1.20 16.44 -3.87
C LEU A 81 2.01 17.74 -3.85
N ALA A 82 3.07 17.79 -3.03
CA ALA A 82 3.97 18.94 -2.97
C ALA A 82 4.83 19.11 -4.25
N MET A 83 5.03 18.05 -5.04
CA MET A 83 5.69 18.15 -6.35
C MET A 83 4.83 18.95 -7.35
N PHE A 84 3.51 18.82 -7.27
CA PHE A 84 2.57 19.56 -8.12
C PHE A 84 2.22 20.94 -7.54
N ALA A 85 2.54 21.20 -6.29
CA ALA A 85 2.27 22.50 -5.64
C ALA A 85 3.21 23.57 -6.17
N ARG A 86 2.62 24.73 -6.55
CA ARG A 86 3.34 25.89 -7.11
C ARG A 86 3.52 27.03 -6.11
N THR A 87 3.64 26.70 -4.82
CA THR A 87 3.83 27.69 -3.78
C THR A 87 5.31 27.87 -3.44
N PRO A 88 5.73 29.05 -2.93
CA PRO A 88 7.12 29.27 -2.52
C PRO A 88 7.62 28.28 -1.47
N VAL A 89 6.74 27.83 -0.58
CA VAL A 89 7.07 26.88 0.51
C VAL A 89 7.15 25.43 0.06
N ALA A 90 6.61 25.09 -1.11
CA ALA A 90 6.53 23.71 -1.58
C ALA A 90 7.91 23.05 -1.72
N LYS A 91 8.95 23.82 -2.07
CA LYS A 91 10.34 23.30 -2.17
C LYS A 91 10.87 22.86 -0.81
N ALA A 92 10.70 23.70 0.21
CA ALA A 92 11.13 23.40 1.57
C ALA A 92 10.30 22.25 2.17
N PHE A 93 9.00 22.24 1.89
CA PHE A 93 8.09 21.18 2.33
C PHE A 93 8.46 19.80 1.75
N ARG A 94 8.81 19.71 0.46
CA ARG A 94 9.28 18.45 -0.16
C ARG A 94 10.50 17.88 0.54
N LYS A 95 11.49 18.74 0.87
CA LYS A 95 12.69 18.31 1.59
C LYS A 95 12.31 17.78 2.98
N TRP A 96 11.54 18.53 3.72
CA TRP A 96 11.09 18.14 5.06
C TRP A 96 10.33 16.80 5.06
N VAL A 97 9.44 16.57 4.09
CA VAL A 97 8.71 15.30 4.00
C VAL A 97 9.65 14.12 3.78
N LEU A 98 10.70 14.28 2.97
CA LEU A 98 11.71 13.23 2.79
C LEU A 98 12.48 12.95 4.08
N ASP A 99 12.90 14.00 4.80
CA ASP A 99 13.57 13.85 6.10
C ASP A 99 12.67 13.10 7.10
N VAL A 100 11.35 13.38 7.09
CA VAL A 100 10.38 12.66 7.92
C VAL A 100 10.22 11.20 7.47
N ILE A 101 10.14 10.92 6.17
CA ILE A 101 10.04 9.55 5.66
C ILE A 101 11.26 8.72 6.09
N GLU A 102 12.47 9.28 6.01
CA GLU A 102 13.68 8.62 6.47
C GLU A 102 13.64 8.33 7.97
N GLN A 103 13.26 9.30 8.80
CA GLN A 103 13.12 9.11 10.24
C GLN A 103 12.06 8.06 10.62
N TYR A 104 10.96 7.98 9.86
CA TYR A 104 9.94 6.95 10.08
C TYR A 104 10.36 5.61 9.49
N GLY A 105 11.11 5.60 8.39
CA GLY A 105 11.67 4.41 7.78
C GLY A 105 12.64 3.67 8.72
N ASP A 106 13.45 4.42 9.45
CA ASP A 106 14.36 3.87 10.47
C ASP A 106 13.65 3.34 11.72
N ARG A 107 12.38 3.74 11.95
CA ARG A 107 11.57 3.35 13.12
C ARG A 107 10.52 2.28 12.86
N VAL A 108 10.11 2.10 11.64
CA VAL A 108 9.56 0.81 11.25
C VAL A 108 10.70 -0.16 11.57
N PRO A 109 10.56 -1.07 12.59
CA PRO A 109 11.50 -2.17 12.70
C PRO A 109 11.54 -2.68 11.27
N ALA A 110 12.72 -2.58 10.66
CA ALA A 110 12.87 -3.00 9.27
C ALA A 110 12.06 -4.28 9.21
N ALA A 111 10.87 -4.23 8.56
CA ALA A 111 10.27 -5.47 8.18
C ALA A 111 11.48 -6.15 7.61
N GLU A 112 12.00 -7.14 8.38
CA GLU A 112 13.25 -7.83 8.08
C GLU A 112 13.29 -7.84 6.59
N PRO A 113 14.34 -7.33 5.91
CA PRO A 113 14.27 -7.25 4.47
C PRO A 113 13.60 -8.56 4.16
N VAL A 114 12.30 -8.47 3.70
CA VAL A 114 11.67 -9.66 3.17
C VAL A 114 12.68 -9.95 2.11
N MET A 115 13.68 -10.74 2.51
CA MET A 115 14.59 -11.39 1.60
C MET A 115 13.54 -11.89 0.65
N LEU A 116 13.42 -11.22 -0.50
CA LEU A 116 12.74 -11.80 -1.63
C LEU A 116 13.52 -13.10 -1.81
N ASN A 117 13.21 -14.03 -0.91
CA ASN A 117 13.52 -15.41 -1.13
C ASN A 117 12.66 -15.72 -2.33
N ASP A 118 13.22 -15.43 -3.50
CA ASP A 118 12.81 -16.06 -4.74
C ASP A 118 13.15 -17.57 -4.66
N GLU A 119 13.32 -18.07 -3.41
CA GLU A 119 13.34 -19.49 -3.16
C GLU A 119 12.02 -20.05 -3.60
N LEU A 120 12.12 -20.85 -4.62
CA LEU A 120 10.99 -21.60 -5.15
C LEU A 120 10.54 -22.57 -4.06
N ILE A 121 9.27 -22.89 -4.06
CA ILE A 121 8.69 -23.87 -3.13
C ILE A 121 9.56 -25.10 -3.01
N SER A 122 9.76 -25.55 -1.79
CA SER A 122 10.52 -26.77 -1.44
C SER A 122 9.88 -28.04 -2.01
N ALA A 123 10.58 -29.14 -1.93
CA ALA A 123 10.04 -30.44 -2.37
C ALA A 123 8.80 -30.86 -1.55
N SER A 124 8.77 -30.54 -0.25
CA SER A 124 7.64 -30.80 0.64
C SER A 124 6.41 -29.98 0.27
N GLU A 125 6.58 -28.67 0.05
CA GLU A 125 5.48 -27.79 -0.36
C GLU A 125 4.93 -28.14 -1.74
N ARG A 126 5.78 -28.59 -2.66
CA ARG A 126 5.33 -29.13 -3.96
C ARG A 126 4.51 -30.40 -3.81
N ALA A 127 4.85 -31.27 -2.86
CA ALA A 127 4.06 -32.46 -2.58
C ALA A 127 2.70 -32.12 -1.97
N GLU A 128 2.67 -31.14 -1.08
CA GLU A 128 1.43 -30.63 -0.47
C GLU A 128 0.46 -30.04 -1.51
N LEU A 129 0.97 -29.18 -2.39
CA LEU A 129 0.16 -28.63 -3.50
C LEU A 129 -0.45 -29.74 -4.38
N LYS A 130 0.34 -30.78 -4.67
CA LYS A 130 -0.18 -31.92 -5.42
C LYS A 130 -1.27 -32.67 -4.67
N LEU A 131 -1.12 -32.88 -3.36
CA LEU A 131 -2.15 -33.53 -2.53
C LEU A 131 -3.45 -32.73 -2.54
N ILE A 132 -3.38 -31.41 -2.44
CA ILE A 132 -4.57 -30.54 -2.51
C ILE A 132 -5.26 -30.70 -3.86
N VAL A 133 -4.50 -30.69 -4.96
CA VAL A 133 -5.06 -30.87 -6.31
C VAL A 133 -5.65 -32.26 -6.47
N ASP A 134 -4.98 -33.30 -5.98
CA ASP A 134 -5.44 -34.69 -6.08
C ASP A 134 -6.69 -34.93 -5.22
N ALA A 135 -6.75 -34.34 -4.03
CA ALA A 135 -7.96 -34.35 -3.20
C ALA A 135 -9.15 -33.69 -3.92
N LYS A 136 -8.91 -32.56 -4.60
CA LYS A 136 -9.94 -31.92 -5.41
C LYS A 136 -10.37 -32.78 -6.59
N LEU A 137 -9.42 -33.45 -7.26
CA LEU A 137 -9.68 -34.32 -8.40
C LEU A 137 -10.46 -35.57 -8.02
N SER A 138 -10.33 -36.10 -6.81
CA SER A 138 -11.07 -37.27 -6.35
C SER A 138 -12.58 -37.05 -6.34
N THR A 139 -13.04 -35.81 -6.35
CA THR A 139 -14.48 -35.46 -6.46
C THR A 139 -15.02 -35.56 -7.88
N TYR A 140 -14.16 -35.78 -8.90
CA TYR A 140 -14.55 -35.90 -10.31
C TYR A 140 -14.52 -37.34 -10.78
N PRO A 141 -15.36 -37.75 -11.73
CA PRO A 141 -15.33 -39.07 -12.37
C PRO A 141 -13.95 -39.35 -12.99
N ALA A 142 -13.45 -40.59 -12.88
CA ALA A 142 -12.10 -40.96 -13.34
C ALA A 142 -11.84 -40.61 -14.83
N ALA A 143 -12.86 -40.70 -15.69
CA ALA A 143 -12.76 -40.40 -17.11
C ALA A 143 -12.35 -38.92 -17.41
N VAL A 144 -12.67 -37.99 -16.51
CA VAL A 144 -12.40 -36.55 -16.70
C VAL A 144 -11.27 -36.02 -15.86
N GLN A 145 -10.74 -36.79 -14.91
CA GLN A 145 -9.71 -36.34 -13.97
C GLN A 145 -8.43 -35.81 -14.67
N GLY A 146 -8.01 -36.49 -15.76
CA GLY A 146 -6.81 -36.04 -16.50
C GLY A 146 -6.98 -34.66 -17.11
N LYS A 147 -8.13 -34.38 -17.73
CA LYS A 147 -8.48 -33.09 -18.32
C LYS A 147 -8.65 -32.01 -17.23
N ALA A 148 -9.34 -32.36 -16.14
CA ALA A 148 -9.52 -31.47 -15.01
C ALA A 148 -8.22 -31.11 -14.33
N ARG A 149 -7.28 -32.07 -14.18
CA ARG A 149 -5.93 -31.80 -13.65
C ARG A 149 -5.17 -30.77 -14.49
N ALA A 150 -5.15 -30.96 -15.80
CA ALA A 150 -4.48 -30.04 -16.71
C ALA A 150 -5.10 -28.62 -16.63
N GLU A 151 -6.40 -28.51 -16.52
CA GLU A 151 -7.10 -27.25 -16.40
C GLU A 151 -6.83 -26.53 -15.08
N ILE A 152 -6.80 -27.27 -13.96
CA ILE A 152 -6.47 -26.72 -12.63
C ILE A 152 -5.05 -26.12 -12.66
N TRP A 153 -4.07 -26.89 -13.16
CA TRP A 153 -2.68 -26.38 -13.24
C TRP A 153 -2.55 -25.22 -14.22
N ALA A 154 -3.25 -25.21 -15.34
CA ALA A 154 -3.25 -24.08 -16.26
C ALA A 154 -3.84 -22.81 -15.64
N LYS A 155 -4.93 -22.93 -14.88
CA LYS A 155 -5.51 -21.80 -14.13
C LYS A 155 -4.58 -21.30 -13.04
N PHE A 156 -3.96 -22.21 -12.29
CA PHE A 156 -2.99 -21.92 -11.25
C PHE A 156 -1.80 -21.13 -11.82
N ASN A 157 -1.14 -21.68 -12.84
CA ASN A 157 0.02 -21.05 -13.46
C ASN A 157 -0.31 -19.65 -14.03
N ARG A 158 -1.50 -19.50 -14.63
CA ARG A 158 -1.97 -18.20 -15.14
C ARG A 158 -2.21 -17.19 -14.02
N HIS A 159 -2.78 -17.63 -12.90
CA HIS A 159 -3.06 -16.76 -11.75
C HIS A 159 -1.78 -16.19 -11.15
N PHE A 160 -0.77 -17.04 -10.95
CA PHE A 160 0.51 -16.65 -10.39
C PHE A 160 1.52 -16.13 -11.44
N ARG A 161 1.15 -16.12 -12.73
CA ARG A 161 1.99 -15.68 -13.85
C ARG A 161 3.32 -16.45 -13.92
N ILE A 162 3.30 -17.75 -13.66
CA ILE A 162 4.43 -18.68 -13.70
C ILE A 162 4.27 -19.68 -14.86
N ALA A 163 5.38 -20.19 -15.37
CA ALA A 163 5.33 -21.22 -16.43
C ALA A 163 4.93 -22.59 -15.86
N GLU A 164 5.43 -22.94 -14.69
CA GLU A 164 5.13 -24.18 -13.98
C GLU A 164 4.92 -23.91 -12.48
N TYR A 165 4.04 -24.70 -11.85
CA TYR A 165 3.79 -24.60 -10.39
C TYR A 165 5.06 -24.74 -9.54
N LYS A 166 6.08 -25.44 -10.05
CA LYS A 166 7.39 -25.56 -9.39
C LYS A 166 8.14 -24.24 -9.24
N GLN A 167 7.76 -23.23 -10.01
CA GLN A 167 8.34 -21.89 -9.99
C GLN A 167 7.57 -20.94 -9.07
N LEU A 168 6.66 -21.47 -8.26
CA LEU A 168 5.95 -20.67 -7.28
C LEU A 168 6.94 -20.18 -6.20
N PRO A 169 7.02 -18.87 -5.91
CA PRO A 169 7.77 -18.37 -4.76
C PRO A 169 7.17 -18.89 -3.45
N ALA A 170 8.00 -19.35 -2.51
CA ALA A 170 7.54 -19.93 -1.23
C ALA A 170 6.59 -18.99 -0.45
N ARG A 171 6.78 -17.68 -0.55
CA ARG A 171 5.93 -16.65 0.07
C ARG A 171 4.46 -16.65 -0.39
N LEU A 172 4.16 -17.30 -1.50
CA LEU A 172 2.81 -17.37 -2.08
C LEU A 172 2.11 -18.70 -1.78
N MET A 173 2.74 -19.58 -0.98
CA MET A 173 2.07 -20.76 -0.45
C MET A 173 0.94 -20.33 0.49
N PRO A 174 -0.29 -20.83 0.30
CA PRO A 174 -1.34 -20.66 1.30
C PRO A 174 -0.96 -21.38 2.59
N GLU A 175 -1.20 -20.73 3.74
CA GLU A 175 -1.08 -21.35 5.07
C GLU A 175 -2.17 -22.42 5.27
#